data_8d03ba36133975677b3a0913e3bad08b
#
_entry.id   8d03ba36133975677b3a0913e3bad08b
#
_cell.length_a   1.000
_cell.length_b   1.000
_cell.length_c   1.000
_cell.angle_alpha   90.00
_cell.angle_beta   90.00
_cell.angle_gamma   90.00
#
_symmetry.space_group_name_H-M   'P 1'
#
loop_
_entity.id
_entity.type
_entity.pdbx_description
1 polymer ?
#
loop_
_entity_poly.entity_id
_entity_poly.type
_entity_poly.pdbx_seq_one_letter_code
_entity_poly.pdbx_strand_id
1 'polypeptide(L)'
;MADESPEPEKVELEIHEAAREGALSAYLAEHPATASPVLYRIVADVVYERLTRRLERGRGHHRCAVAPELLLPECHDGFQDDVEAVLADLVKHADRRIGNLGGWMAARLNAVTVDANRRRRGERGALQRPRLPAWLGTALGPDPWLRALALDILMWVGVPTAVAGGLWPLGTWADRRAAATGDPGVTERQVAADVELVLSAMRTNPDWYEQYVERPLGRKQAPPACAPRADREGVYEPGYVSCAGPDESVEANLRALASEVIDAVEARMLAGDDPRTAVVEVLGLVFGVGTGSEDLGCAPGCAPDTDERVARLLADPEALDRVVEVLIGPVLEAMAQDGGGRDALEG
;
A
#
# COMPACT_ATOMS: atom_id res chain seq x y z
N MET A 1 7.01 -41.27 19.24
CA MET A 1 6.01 -41.22 18.17
C MET A 1 6.10 -39.83 17.64
N ALA A 2 6.68 -39.64 16.46
CA ALA A 2 6.68 -38.36 15.77
C ALA A 2 5.24 -38.08 15.35
N ASP A 3 4.69 -36.99 15.80
CA ASP A 3 3.41 -36.44 15.36
C ASP A 3 3.63 -35.94 13.91
N GLU A 4 3.28 -36.76 12.96
CA GLU A 4 3.35 -36.47 11.55
C GLU A 4 2.19 -35.54 11.24
N SER A 5 2.45 -34.21 11.36
CA SER A 5 1.47 -33.22 10.93
C SER A 5 1.06 -33.51 9.48
N PRO A 6 -0.25 -33.59 9.18
CA PRO A 6 -0.70 -33.96 7.85
C PRO A 6 -0.16 -32.95 6.81
N GLU A 7 0.25 -33.48 5.65
CA GLU A 7 0.77 -32.64 4.56
C GLU A 7 -0.26 -31.56 4.18
N PRO A 8 0.16 -30.30 4.02
CA PRO A 8 -0.75 -29.17 3.73
C PRO A 8 -1.64 -29.41 2.50
N GLU A 9 -1.13 -30.10 1.48
CA GLU A 9 -1.88 -30.42 0.26
C GLU A 9 -3.04 -31.38 0.52
N LYS A 10 -2.86 -32.35 1.42
CA LYS A 10 -3.91 -33.27 1.81
C LYS A 10 -5.04 -32.55 2.54
N VAL A 11 -4.70 -31.68 3.48
CA VAL A 11 -5.67 -30.87 4.23
C VAL A 11 -6.45 -29.94 3.28
N GLU A 12 -5.81 -29.40 2.26
CA GLU A 12 -6.46 -28.56 1.25
C GLU A 12 -7.51 -29.35 0.46
N LEU A 13 -7.18 -30.58 0.04
CA LEU A 13 -8.14 -31.46 -0.63
C LEU A 13 -9.34 -31.78 0.26
N GLU A 14 -9.12 -32.11 1.52
CA GLU A 14 -10.16 -32.40 2.51
C GLU A 14 -11.08 -31.17 2.74
N ILE A 15 -10.52 -29.96 2.79
CA ILE A 15 -11.30 -28.69 2.85
C ILE A 15 -12.19 -28.56 1.62
N HIS A 16 -11.66 -28.81 0.44
CA HIS A 16 -12.44 -28.74 -0.81
C HIS A 16 -13.55 -29.80 -0.87
N GLU A 17 -13.31 -30.99 -0.38
CA GLU A 17 -14.33 -32.07 -0.29
C GLU A 17 -15.41 -31.71 0.74
N ALA A 18 -15.03 -31.31 1.93
CA ALA A 18 -15.96 -30.89 2.96
C ALA A 18 -16.84 -29.69 2.49
N ALA A 19 -16.28 -28.76 1.72
CA ALA A 19 -17.04 -27.67 1.13
C ALA A 19 -18.07 -28.16 0.10
N ARG A 20 -17.72 -29.13 -0.78
CA ARG A 20 -18.64 -29.71 -1.76
C ARG A 20 -19.79 -30.47 -1.10
N GLU A 21 -19.54 -31.10 0.02
CA GLU A 21 -20.53 -31.85 0.78
C GLU A 21 -21.41 -30.98 1.67
N GLY A 22 -21.01 -29.72 1.94
CA GLY A 22 -21.67 -28.81 2.88
C GLY A 22 -21.33 -29.15 4.33
N ALA A 23 -20.20 -29.77 4.57
CA ALA A 23 -19.69 -30.21 5.86
C ALA A 23 -18.48 -29.38 6.34
N LEU A 24 -18.15 -28.28 5.65
CA LEU A 24 -16.95 -27.48 5.95
C LEU A 24 -16.95 -26.97 7.40
N SER A 25 -18.11 -26.55 7.93
CA SER A 25 -18.21 -26.08 9.31
C SER A 25 -17.84 -27.16 10.32
N ALA A 26 -18.33 -28.39 10.12
CA ALA A 26 -18.02 -29.55 10.97
C ALA A 26 -16.52 -29.91 10.87
N TYR A 27 -15.99 -29.95 9.66
CA TYR A 27 -14.58 -30.26 9.41
C TYR A 27 -13.64 -29.26 10.11
N LEU A 28 -13.93 -27.95 10.01
CA LEU A 28 -13.14 -26.90 10.68
C LEU A 28 -13.21 -26.99 12.21
N ALA A 29 -14.38 -27.37 12.75
CA ALA A 29 -14.55 -27.57 14.19
C ALA A 29 -13.79 -28.79 14.72
N GLU A 30 -13.67 -29.84 13.90
CA GLU A 30 -12.99 -31.09 14.26
C GLU A 30 -11.45 -30.97 14.10
N HIS A 31 -10.98 -30.14 13.15
CA HIS A 31 -9.57 -30.01 12.80
C HIS A 31 -9.05 -28.56 12.87
N PRO A 32 -9.30 -27.79 13.96
CA PRO A 32 -9.01 -26.35 13.97
C PRO A 32 -7.53 -26.02 13.79
N ALA A 33 -6.63 -26.82 14.36
CA ALA A 33 -5.19 -26.55 14.32
C ALA A 33 -4.57 -26.77 12.94
N THR A 34 -5.08 -27.71 12.16
CA THR A 34 -4.53 -28.08 10.85
C THR A 34 -5.28 -27.40 9.70
N ALA A 35 -6.61 -27.31 9.80
CA ALA A 35 -7.45 -26.77 8.74
C ALA A 35 -7.42 -25.23 8.69
N SER A 36 -7.35 -24.51 9.84
CA SER A 36 -7.42 -23.05 9.84
C SER A 36 -6.27 -22.37 9.09
N PRO A 37 -4.99 -22.75 9.27
CA PRO A 37 -3.90 -22.16 8.51
C PRO A 37 -3.99 -22.41 7.00
N VAL A 38 -4.45 -23.62 6.60
CA VAL A 38 -4.61 -23.99 5.20
C VAL A 38 -5.77 -23.21 4.57
N LEU A 39 -6.90 -23.11 5.27
CA LEU A 39 -8.04 -22.33 4.82
C LEU A 39 -7.68 -20.84 4.68
N TYR A 40 -6.94 -20.29 5.65
CA TYR A 40 -6.45 -18.92 5.57
C TYR A 40 -5.61 -18.70 4.31
N ARG A 41 -4.68 -19.60 4.01
CA ARG A 41 -3.86 -19.55 2.78
C ARG A 41 -4.71 -19.58 1.52
N ILE A 42 -5.68 -20.51 1.41
CA ILE A 42 -6.59 -20.59 0.26
C ILE A 42 -7.35 -19.27 0.06
N VAL A 43 -7.84 -18.66 1.15
CA VAL A 43 -8.55 -17.38 1.09
C VAL A 43 -7.60 -16.27 0.69
N ALA A 44 -6.40 -16.20 1.29
CA ALA A 44 -5.38 -15.20 1.01
C ALA A 44 -4.97 -15.22 -0.46
N ASP A 45 -4.76 -16.38 -1.05
CA ASP A 45 -4.42 -16.53 -2.47
C ASP A 45 -5.53 -15.95 -3.37
N VAL A 46 -6.80 -16.27 -3.08
CA VAL A 46 -7.93 -15.73 -3.85
C VAL A 46 -8.05 -14.23 -3.70
N VAL A 47 -7.91 -13.69 -2.49
CA VAL A 47 -7.99 -12.24 -2.23
C VAL A 47 -6.84 -11.52 -2.93
N TYR A 48 -5.62 -12.04 -2.81
CA TYR A 48 -4.47 -11.41 -3.45
C TYR A 48 -4.63 -11.38 -4.97
N GLU A 49 -4.84 -12.53 -5.60
CA GLU A 49 -4.89 -12.64 -7.06
C GLU A 49 -6.08 -11.90 -7.69
N ARG A 50 -7.23 -11.89 -7.03
CA ARG A 50 -8.46 -11.34 -7.59
C ARG A 50 -8.74 -9.88 -7.21
N LEU A 51 -8.20 -9.40 -6.10
CA LEU A 51 -8.48 -8.06 -5.58
C LEU A 51 -7.22 -7.24 -5.37
N THR A 52 -6.35 -7.65 -4.44
CA THR A 52 -5.22 -6.84 -3.96
C THR A 52 -4.26 -6.49 -5.10
N ARG A 53 -3.82 -7.46 -5.87
CA ARG A 53 -2.93 -7.28 -7.01
C ARG A 53 -3.43 -6.22 -7.99
N ARG A 54 -4.73 -6.23 -8.29
CA ARG A 54 -5.35 -5.24 -9.18
C ARG A 54 -5.43 -3.87 -8.55
N LEU A 55 -5.78 -3.78 -7.26
CA LEU A 55 -5.87 -2.52 -6.54
C LEU A 55 -4.51 -1.86 -6.41
N GLU A 56 -3.48 -2.61 -6.04
CA GLU A 56 -2.12 -2.08 -5.87
C GLU A 56 -1.51 -1.63 -7.20
N ARG A 57 -1.76 -2.37 -8.28
CA ARG A 57 -1.37 -1.93 -9.63
C ARG A 57 -2.08 -0.61 -10.01
N GLY A 58 -3.37 -0.49 -9.72
CA GLY A 58 -4.13 0.74 -9.97
C GLY A 58 -3.70 1.94 -9.13
N ARG A 59 -3.03 1.69 -7.99
CA ARG A 59 -2.44 2.72 -7.11
C ARG A 59 -1.02 3.09 -7.51
N GLY A 60 -0.41 2.38 -8.45
CA GLY A 60 1.00 2.56 -8.81
C GLY A 60 1.98 1.79 -7.90
N HIS A 61 1.50 0.99 -6.96
CA HIS A 61 2.33 0.15 -6.08
C HIS A 61 2.73 -1.14 -6.80
N HIS A 62 3.51 -1.02 -7.86
CA HIS A 62 3.87 -2.15 -8.73
C HIS A 62 4.51 -3.31 -7.98
N ARG A 63 5.41 -3.02 -7.03
CA ARG A 63 6.03 -4.02 -6.17
C ARG A 63 5.01 -4.83 -5.37
N CYS A 64 4.02 -4.17 -4.79
CA CYS A 64 2.93 -4.83 -4.06
C CYS A 64 2.05 -5.71 -4.97
N ALA A 65 2.06 -5.46 -6.27
CA ALA A 65 1.29 -6.22 -7.25
C ALA A 65 2.03 -7.47 -7.79
N VAL A 66 3.28 -7.70 -7.39
CA VAL A 66 4.09 -8.87 -7.81
C VAL A 66 3.79 -10.08 -6.95
N ALA A 67 3.92 -9.95 -5.62
CA ALA A 67 3.74 -11.05 -4.67
C ALA A 67 3.25 -10.54 -3.31
N PRO A 68 2.52 -11.36 -2.53
CA PRO A 68 2.01 -10.97 -1.20
C PRO A 68 3.13 -10.58 -0.23
N GLU A 69 4.29 -11.23 -0.32
CA GLU A 69 5.46 -11.00 0.54
C GLU A 69 6.11 -9.62 0.29
N LEU A 70 5.78 -9.00 -0.83
CA LEU A 70 6.30 -7.70 -1.22
C LEU A 70 5.35 -6.54 -0.89
N LEU A 71 4.23 -6.84 -0.22
CA LEU A 71 3.29 -5.82 0.21
C LEU A 71 3.95 -4.86 1.21
N LEU A 72 3.79 -3.56 0.96
CA LEU A 72 4.13 -2.54 1.94
C LEU A 72 3.26 -2.71 3.21
N PRO A 73 3.69 -2.28 4.39
CA PRO A 73 2.93 -2.46 5.63
C PRO A 73 1.47 -2.01 5.52
N GLU A 74 1.22 -0.85 4.93
CA GLU A 74 -0.13 -0.30 4.77
C GLU A 74 -0.98 -1.11 3.79
N CYS A 75 -0.36 -1.64 2.73
CA CYS A 75 -1.02 -2.51 1.76
C CYS A 75 -1.31 -3.88 2.38
N HIS A 76 -0.41 -4.37 3.23
CA HIS A 76 -0.55 -5.63 3.95
C HIS A 76 -1.72 -5.58 4.95
N ASP A 77 -1.86 -4.49 5.72
CA ASP A 77 -2.99 -4.31 6.63
C ASP A 77 -4.33 -4.36 5.87
N GLY A 78 -4.42 -3.65 4.75
CA GLY A 78 -5.60 -3.67 3.90
C GLY A 78 -5.88 -5.05 3.31
N PHE A 79 -4.84 -5.77 2.90
CA PHE A 79 -4.95 -7.14 2.42
C PHE A 79 -5.44 -8.09 3.52
N GLN A 80 -4.89 -8.03 4.73
CA GLN A 80 -5.35 -8.84 5.87
C GLN A 80 -6.81 -8.56 6.21
N ASP A 81 -7.20 -7.30 6.27
CA ASP A 81 -8.58 -6.87 6.47
C ASP A 81 -9.55 -7.50 5.45
N ASP A 82 -9.14 -7.61 4.20
CA ASP A 82 -9.94 -8.20 3.12
C ASP A 82 -9.98 -9.74 3.25
N VAL A 83 -8.85 -10.38 3.61
CA VAL A 83 -8.78 -11.83 3.88
C VAL A 83 -9.71 -12.21 5.04
N GLU A 84 -9.66 -11.48 6.15
CA GLU A 84 -10.53 -11.71 7.30
C GLU A 84 -12.02 -11.57 6.95
N ALA A 85 -12.34 -10.57 6.12
CA ALA A 85 -13.73 -10.37 5.68
C ALA A 85 -14.24 -11.55 4.86
N VAL A 86 -13.44 -12.05 3.92
CA VAL A 86 -13.81 -13.21 3.08
C VAL A 86 -13.86 -14.48 3.90
N LEU A 87 -12.91 -14.67 4.83
CA LEU A 87 -12.89 -15.82 5.74
C LEU A 87 -14.14 -15.85 6.63
N ALA A 88 -14.51 -14.71 7.21
CA ALA A 88 -15.72 -14.61 8.01
C ALA A 88 -17.00 -14.90 7.21
N ASP A 89 -17.07 -14.43 5.97
CA ASP A 89 -18.22 -14.74 5.10
C ASP A 89 -18.24 -16.22 4.71
N LEU A 90 -17.09 -16.84 4.44
CA LEU A 90 -16.98 -18.25 4.16
C LEU A 90 -17.42 -19.11 5.36
N VAL A 91 -16.92 -18.83 6.55
CA VAL A 91 -17.30 -19.53 7.79
C VAL A 91 -18.80 -19.40 8.05
N LYS A 92 -19.39 -18.24 7.83
CA LYS A 92 -20.83 -18.01 7.93
C LYS A 92 -21.68 -18.90 6.98
N HIS A 93 -21.09 -19.33 5.87
CA HIS A 93 -21.76 -20.14 4.84
C HIS A 93 -21.20 -21.56 4.74
N ALA A 94 -20.37 -21.96 5.70
CA ALA A 94 -19.64 -23.25 5.68
C ALA A 94 -20.54 -24.49 5.74
N ASP A 95 -21.81 -24.33 6.16
CA ASP A 95 -22.81 -25.42 6.16
C ASP A 95 -23.49 -25.63 4.78
N ARG A 96 -23.16 -24.77 3.80
CA ARG A 96 -23.72 -24.87 2.45
C ARG A 96 -22.81 -25.68 1.55
N ARG A 97 -23.42 -26.39 0.60
CA ARG A 97 -22.65 -27.05 -0.47
C ARG A 97 -22.02 -26.01 -1.39
N ILE A 98 -20.69 -26.00 -1.47
CA ILE A 98 -19.91 -25.12 -2.30
C ILE A 98 -19.11 -25.96 -3.29
N GLY A 99 -19.62 -26.12 -4.51
CA GLY A 99 -19.02 -26.98 -5.52
C GLY A 99 -17.63 -26.54 -6.00
N ASN A 100 -17.39 -25.22 -6.03
CA ASN A 100 -16.10 -24.63 -6.35
C ASN A 100 -15.81 -23.49 -5.35
N LEU A 101 -14.95 -23.78 -4.38
CA LEU A 101 -14.64 -22.86 -3.28
C LEU A 101 -14.00 -21.55 -3.78
N GLY A 102 -12.99 -21.64 -4.65
CA GLY A 102 -12.33 -20.46 -5.20
C GLY A 102 -13.26 -19.59 -6.06
N GLY A 103 -14.07 -20.21 -6.90
CA GLY A 103 -15.07 -19.51 -7.71
C GLY A 103 -16.16 -18.85 -6.87
N TRP A 104 -16.61 -19.51 -5.79
CA TRP A 104 -17.61 -18.98 -4.86
C TRP A 104 -17.08 -17.74 -4.13
N MET A 105 -15.84 -17.82 -3.61
CA MET A 105 -15.19 -16.68 -2.96
C MET A 105 -15.00 -15.52 -3.94
N ALA A 106 -14.48 -15.77 -5.13
CA ALA A 106 -14.26 -14.76 -6.15
C ALA A 106 -15.55 -14.01 -6.53
N ALA A 107 -16.67 -14.71 -6.62
CA ALA A 107 -17.97 -14.11 -6.93
C ALA A 107 -18.49 -13.17 -5.84
N ARG A 108 -18.12 -13.41 -4.58
CA ARG A 108 -18.57 -12.64 -3.42
C ARG A 108 -17.58 -11.56 -2.98
N LEU A 109 -16.33 -11.67 -3.40
CA LEU A 109 -15.19 -10.90 -2.95
C LEU A 109 -15.46 -9.40 -2.84
N ASN A 110 -15.87 -8.76 -3.93
CA ASN A 110 -16.11 -7.31 -3.92
C ASN A 110 -17.24 -6.89 -2.96
N ALA A 111 -18.32 -7.65 -2.89
CA ALA A 111 -19.44 -7.32 -2.00
C ALA A 111 -19.02 -7.44 -0.54
N VAL A 112 -18.34 -8.52 -0.18
CA VAL A 112 -17.92 -8.84 1.18
C VAL A 112 -16.89 -7.84 1.69
N THR A 113 -15.83 -7.56 0.91
CA THR A 113 -14.77 -6.64 1.31
C THR A 113 -15.28 -5.19 1.41
N VAL A 114 -16.14 -4.75 0.47
CA VAL A 114 -16.76 -3.42 0.54
C VAL A 114 -17.67 -3.29 1.77
N ASP A 115 -18.49 -4.30 2.07
CA ASP A 115 -19.38 -4.24 3.23
C ASP A 115 -18.62 -4.33 4.56
N ALA A 116 -17.54 -5.11 4.62
CA ALA A 116 -16.66 -5.16 5.78
C ALA A 116 -15.95 -3.81 6.01
N ASN A 117 -15.40 -3.20 4.95
CA ASN A 117 -14.81 -1.87 5.04
C ASN A 117 -15.81 -0.82 5.54
N ARG A 118 -17.03 -0.81 5.00
CA ARG A 118 -18.11 0.10 5.45
C ARG A 118 -18.44 -0.09 6.92
N ARG A 119 -18.50 -1.33 7.38
CA ARG A 119 -18.79 -1.65 8.79
C ARG A 119 -17.67 -1.13 9.68
N ARG A 120 -16.42 -1.44 9.38
CA ARG A 120 -15.25 -0.94 10.12
C ARG A 120 -15.20 0.58 10.19
N ARG A 121 -15.51 1.26 9.10
CA ARG A 121 -15.62 2.73 9.08
C ARG A 121 -16.75 3.23 10.01
N GLY A 122 -17.91 2.59 9.97
CA GLY A 122 -19.05 2.92 10.84
C GLY A 122 -18.77 2.71 12.32
N GLU A 123 -18.06 1.65 12.68
CA GLU A 123 -17.63 1.35 14.06
C GLU A 123 -16.69 2.43 14.61
N ARG A 124 -15.88 3.05 13.74
CA ARG A 124 -15.04 4.21 14.08
C ARG A 124 -15.80 5.53 14.11
N GLY A 125 -17.07 5.55 13.74
CA GLY A 125 -17.90 6.75 13.66
C GLY A 125 -17.74 7.52 12.35
N ALA A 126 -16.92 7.06 11.42
CA ALA A 126 -16.76 7.70 10.12
C ALA A 126 -17.91 7.36 9.16
N LEU A 127 -18.11 8.20 8.14
CA LEU A 127 -19.09 7.92 7.10
C LEU A 127 -18.78 6.58 6.42
N GLN A 128 -19.72 5.66 6.44
CA GLN A 128 -19.61 4.36 5.77
C GLN A 128 -19.45 4.50 4.25
N ARG A 129 -20.07 5.52 3.67
CA ARG A 129 -19.98 5.89 2.25
C ARG A 129 -19.66 7.37 2.15
N PRO A 130 -18.37 7.76 2.13
CA PRO A 130 -17.99 9.14 2.00
C PRO A 130 -18.57 9.75 0.74
N ARG A 131 -19.30 10.84 0.90
CA ARG A 131 -19.87 11.63 -0.17
C ARG A 131 -19.76 13.10 0.21
N LEU A 132 -19.59 13.95 -0.76
CA LEU A 132 -19.60 15.38 -0.55
C LEU A 132 -21.07 15.84 -0.32
N PRO A 133 -21.45 16.31 0.88
CA PRO A 133 -22.78 16.88 1.09
C PRO A 133 -23.01 18.10 0.20
N ALA A 134 -24.23 18.32 -0.24
CA ALA A 134 -24.54 19.44 -1.13
C ALA A 134 -24.15 20.80 -0.51
N TRP A 135 -24.40 21.00 0.77
CA TRP A 135 -24.04 22.22 1.50
C TRP A 135 -22.51 22.44 1.51
N LEU A 136 -21.72 21.37 1.71
CA LEU A 136 -20.25 21.45 1.70
C LEU A 136 -19.74 21.74 0.28
N GLY A 137 -20.31 21.08 -0.73
CA GLY A 137 -20.02 21.37 -2.13
C GLY A 137 -20.29 22.83 -2.52
N THR A 138 -21.32 23.45 -1.94
CA THR A 138 -21.62 24.87 -2.11
C THR A 138 -20.61 25.77 -1.37
N ALA A 139 -20.25 25.42 -0.15
CA ALA A 139 -19.28 26.17 0.65
C ALA A 139 -17.86 26.16 0.04
N LEU A 140 -17.45 25.04 -0.57
CA LEU A 140 -16.15 24.93 -1.25
C LEU A 140 -16.13 25.57 -2.64
N GLY A 141 -17.27 26.01 -3.16
CA GLY A 141 -17.36 26.60 -4.49
C GLY A 141 -17.12 25.62 -5.63
N PRO A 142 -16.79 26.12 -6.84
CA PRO A 142 -16.61 25.30 -8.03
C PRO A 142 -15.24 24.64 -8.13
N ASP A 143 -14.32 24.84 -7.16
CA ASP A 143 -12.96 24.32 -7.19
C ASP A 143 -12.96 22.79 -7.14
N PRO A 144 -12.53 22.10 -8.22
CA PRO A 144 -12.53 20.64 -8.28
C PRO A 144 -11.53 20.00 -7.32
N TRP A 145 -10.40 20.69 -7.05
CA TRP A 145 -9.39 20.20 -6.11
C TRP A 145 -9.91 20.20 -4.68
N LEU A 146 -10.46 21.33 -4.19
CA LEU A 146 -10.98 21.41 -2.83
C LEU A 146 -12.11 20.41 -2.58
N ARG A 147 -12.95 20.16 -3.59
CA ARG A 147 -13.99 19.13 -3.51
C ARG A 147 -13.43 17.71 -3.46
N ALA A 148 -12.38 17.43 -4.23
CA ALA A 148 -11.68 16.15 -4.18
C ALA A 148 -10.97 15.97 -2.82
N LEU A 149 -10.27 16.99 -2.34
CA LEU A 149 -9.61 16.99 -1.04
C LEU A 149 -10.60 16.75 0.12
N ALA A 150 -11.79 17.34 0.05
CA ALA A 150 -12.83 17.09 1.04
C ALA A 150 -13.25 15.62 1.08
N LEU A 151 -13.36 14.96 -0.06
CA LEU A 151 -13.61 13.51 -0.11
C LEU A 151 -12.43 12.71 0.43
N ASP A 152 -11.21 13.12 0.14
CA ASP A 152 -9.99 12.49 0.66
C ASP A 152 -9.90 12.61 2.18
N ILE A 153 -10.22 13.77 2.74
CA ILE A 153 -10.33 13.96 4.18
C ILE A 153 -11.37 13.01 4.76
N LEU A 154 -12.58 12.95 4.17
CA LEU A 154 -13.63 12.04 4.62
C LEU A 154 -13.25 10.56 4.46
N MET A 155 -12.47 10.21 3.45
CA MET A 155 -11.91 8.87 3.31
C MET A 155 -10.87 8.60 4.41
N TRP A 156 -9.94 9.52 4.61
CA TRP A 156 -8.84 9.40 5.54
C TRP A 156 -9.26 9.28 6.99
N VAL A 157 -10.25 10.05 7.46
CA VAL A 157 -10.73 9.98 8.85
C VAL A 157 -11.25 8.60 9.24
N GLY A 158 -11.69 7.80 8.28
CA GLY A 158 -12.14 6.42 8.51
C GLY A 158 -11.03 5.36 8.48
N VAL A 159 -9.79 5.74 8.20
CA VAL A 159 -8.62 4.85 8.27
C VAL A 159 -8.15 4.76 9.73
N PRO A 160 -7.81 3.55 10.25
CA PRO A 160 -7.46 3.38 11.67
C PRO A 160 -6.15 4.05 12.07
N THR A 161 -5.15 4.03 11.20
CA THR A 161 -3.80 4.49 11.49
C THR A 161 -3.58 5.95 11.13
N ALA A 162 -2.75 6.64 11.89
CA ALA A 162 -2.18 7.94 11.51
C ALA A 162 -0.92 7.73 10.67
N VAL A 163 -0.51 8.75 9.90
CA VAL A 163 0.78 8.73 9.20
C VAL A 163 1.91 8.94 10.20
N ALA A 164 3.05 8.32 9.96
CA ALA A 164 4.27 8.64 10.71
C ALA A 164 4.59 10.15 10.53
N GLY A 165 4.65 10.87 11.64
CA GLY A 165 4.99 12.30 11.65
C GLY A 165 3.86 13.31 11.47
N GLY A 166 2.60 12.89 11.21
CA GLY A 166 1.51 13.85 11.04
C GLY A 166 0.10 13.28 11.11
N LEU A 167 -0.88 14.18 11.18
CA LEU A 167 -2.29 13.81 11.17
C LEU A 167 -2.80 13.51 9.75
N TRP A 168 -2.25 14.18 8.75
CA TRP A 168 -2.69 14.15 7.35
C TRP A 168 -1.57 13.63 6.44
N PRO A 169 -1.87 12.87 5.39
CA PRO A 169 -0.88 12.38 4.42
C PRO A 169 -0.57 13.49 3.39
N LEU A 170 0.08 14.56 3.86
CA LEU A 170 0.27 15.78 3.07
C LEU A 170 1.09 15.53 1.80
N GLY A 171 2.15 14.70 1.87
CA GLY A 171 2.97 14.35 0.71
C GLY A 171 2.15 13.68 -0.39
N THR A 172 1.39 12.62 -0.05
CA THR A 172 0.50 11.94 -1.02
C THR A 172 -0.53 12.90 -1.61
N TRP A 173 -1.05 13.83 -0.81
CA TRP A 173 -2.02 14.81 -1.31
C TRP A 173 -1.36 15.93 -2.13
N ALA A 174 -0.07 16.23 -1.91
CA ALA A 174 0.68 17.14 -2.77
C ALA A 174 0.84 16.57 -4.18
N ASP A 175 1.21 15.30 -4.31
CA ASP A 175 1.29 14.61 -5.60
C ASP A 175 -0.05 14.61 -6.34
N ARG A 176 -1.14 14.33 -5.62
CA ARG A 176 -2.50 14.37 -6.19
C ARG A 176 -2.91 15.78 -6.62
N ARG A 177 -2.54 16.82 -5.85
CA ARG A 177 -2.79 18.21 -6.23
C ARG A 177 -2.00 18.58 -7.49
N ALA A 178 -0.73 18.23 -7.53
CA ALA A 178 0.13 18.44 -8.69
C ALA A 178 -0.48 17.80 -9.95
N ALA A 179 -0.92 16.55 -9.87
CA ALA A 179 -1.59 15.86 -10.95
C ALA A 179 -2.92 16.52 -11.36
N ALA A 180 -3.70 17.00 -10.40
CA ALA A 180 -5.00 17.63 -10.66
C ALA A 180 -4.91 19.04 -11.24
N THR A 181 -3.87 19.80 -10.85
CA THR A 181 -3.67 21.21 -11.26
C THR A 181 -2.68 21.36 -12.40
N GLY A 182 -1.87 20.33 -12.67
CA GLY A 182 -0.76 20.39 -13.63
C GLY A 182 0.43 21.22 -13.11
N ASP A 183 0.49 21.53 -11.80
CA ASP A 183 1.56 22.28 -11.17
C ASP A 183 2.51 21.31 -10.43
N PRO A 184 3.71 21.04 -10.94
CA PRO A 184 4.67 20.16 -10.26
C PRO A 184 5.34 20.80 -9.03
N GLY A 185 5.19 22.11 -8.83
CA GLY A 185 5.76 22.85 -7.70
C GLY A 185 4.89 22.86 -6.44
N VAL A 186 3.89 21.97 -6.34
CA VAL A 186 3.02 21.88 -5.17
C VAL A 186 3.80 21.41 -3.95
N THR A 187 3.66 22.14 -2.85
CA THR A 187 4.30 21.83 -1.57
C THR A 187 3.29 21.30 -0.55
N GLU A 188 3.73 20.49 0.41
CA GLU A 188 2.91 20.05 1.54
C GLU A 188 2.31 21.21 2.32
N ARG A 189 3.03 22.34 2.43
CA ARG A 189 2.54 23.55 3.09
C ARG A 189 1.31 24.13 2.39
N GLN A 190 1.28 24.11 1.06
CA GLN A 190 0.12 24.56 0.29
C GLN A 190 -1.07 23.62 0.51
N VAL A 191 -0.82 22.30 0.52
CA VAL A 191 -1.86 21.31 0.80
C VAL A 191 -2.38 21.43 2.24
N ALA A 192 -1.51 21.70 3.21
CA ALA A 192 -1.93 21.95 4.59
C ALA A 192 -2.86 23.17 4.69
N ALA A 193 -2.59 24.24 3.93
CA ALA A 193 -3.48 25.39 3.85
C ALA A 193 -4.83 25.03 3.21
N ASP A 194 -4.83 24.23 2.15
CA ASP A 194 -6.06 23.74 1.52
C ASP A 194 -6.88 22.85 2.47
N VAL A 195 -6.22 21.98 3.26
CA VAL A 195 -6.87 21.17 4.30
C VAL A 195 -7.59 22.07 5.30
N GLU A 196 -6.94 23.14 5.80
CA GLU A 196 -7.58 24.09 6.71
C GLU A 196 -8.76 24.83 6.08
N LEU A 197 -8.69 25.19 4.81
CA LEU A 197 -9.84 25.74 4.07
C LEU A 197 -11.01 24.77 4.05
N VAL A 198 -10.77 23.52 3.74
CA VAL A 198 -11.81 22.47 3.70
C VAL A 198 -12.37 22.22 5.10
N LEU A 199 -11.52 22.09 6.12
CA LEU A 199 -11.96 21.88 7.51
C LEU A 199 -12.77 23.10 8.02
N SER A 200 -12.38 24.33 7.66
CA SER A 200 -13.14 25.53 7.99
C SER A 200 -14.53 25.50 7.35
N ALA A 201 -14.64 25.07 6.09
CA ALA A 201 -15.92 24.87 5.44
C ALA A 201 -16.76 23.76 6.13
N MET A 202 -16.13 22.66 6.58
CA MET A 202 -16.81 21.59 7.31
C MET A 202 -17.31 22.04 8.68
N ARG A 203 -16.57 22.90 9.39
CA ARG A 203 -16.94 23.47 10.71
C ARG A 203 -18.13 24.42 10.62
N THR A 204 -18.58 24.85 9.46
CA THR A 204 -19.83 25.59 9.31
C THR A 204 -21.06 24.78 9.72
N ASN A 205 -20.93 23.46 9.77
CA ASN A 205 -21.91 22.55 10.34
C ASN A 205 -21.26 21.79 11.53
N PRO A 206 -21.25 22.36 12.74
CA PRO A 206 -20.43 21.88 13.85
C PRO A 206 -20.82 20.46 14.29
N ASP A 207 -22.11 20.14 14.39
CA ASP A 207 -22.58 18.80 14.80
C ASP A 207 -22.14 17.73 13.82
N TRP A 208 -22.21 18.03 12.52
CA TRP A 208 -21.76 17.13 11.48
C TRP A 208 -20.23 16.97 11.48
N TYR A 209 -19.49 18.07 11.68
CA TYR A 209 -18.03 18.07 11.74
C TYR A 209 -17.54 17.25 12.94
N GLU A 210 -18.08 17.51 14.14
CA GLU A 210 -17.76 16.73 15.34
C GLU A 210 -18.03 15.24 15.12
N GLN A 211 -19.20 14.90 14.58
CA GLN A 211 -19.61 13.51 14.43
C GLN A 211 -18.77 12.75 13.41
N TYR A 212 -18.50 13.32 12.23
CA TYR A 212 -17.95 12.58 11.10
C TYR A 212 -16.49 12.89 10.76
N VAL A 213 -15.92 13.91 11.37
CA VAL A 213 -14.51 14.28 11.15
C VAL A 213 -13.73 14.23 12.46
N GLU A 214 -14.11 15.01 13.46
CA GLU A 214 -13.34 15.18 14.69
C GLU A 214 -13.32 13.89 15.53
N ARG A 215 -14.48 13.31 15.77
CA ARG A 215 -14.60 12.08 16.57
C ARG A 215 -13.87 10.88 15.95
N PRO A 216 -13.97 10.61 14.62
CA PRO A 216 -13.15 9.58 13.98
C PRO A 216 -11.65 9.87 14.04
N LEU A 217 -11.24 11.14 13.88
CA LEU A 217 -9.82 11.54 14.01
C LEU A 217 -9.27 11.26 15.41
N GLY A 218 -10.04 11.57 16.45
CA GLY A 218 -9.65 11.27 17.84
C GLY A 218 -9.52 9.77 18.16
N ARG A 219 -10.03 8.90 17.29
CA ARG A 219 -9.92 7.44 17.41
C ARG A 219 -8.79 6.83 16.57
N LYS A 220 -8.03 7.64 15.85
CA LYS A 220 -6.87 7.14 15.10
C LYS A 220 -5.82 6.62 16.06
N GLN A 221 -5.28 5.46 15.72
CA GLN A 221 -4.21 4.84 16.46
C GLN A 221 -2.88 5.36 15.92
N ALA A 222 -1.94 5.65 16.83
CA ALA A 222 -0.56 5.83 16.41
C ALA A 222 -0.06 4.56 15.69
N PRO A 223 0.86 4.67 14.73
CA PRO A 223 1.52 3.50 14.19
C PRO A 223 2.00 2.61 15.33
N PRO A 224 1.83 1.28 15.25
CA PRO A 224 2.17 0.40 16.35
C PRO A 224 3.65 0.59 16.69
N ALA A 225 3.91 1.29 17.79
CA ALA A 225 5.23 1.26 18.40
C ALA A 225 5.41 -0.16 18.92
N CYS A 226 6.52 -0.82 18.57
CA CYS A 226 6.84 -2.11 19.17
C CYS A 226 6.81 -1.96 20.69
N ALA A 227 5.96 -2.73 21.35
CA ALA A 227 5.89 -2.73 22.80
C ALA A 227 7.28 -3.09 23.36
N PRO A 228 7.82 -2.32 24.34
CA PRO A 228 9.08 -2.63 24.94
C PRO A 228 9.02 -4.05 25.53
N ARG A 229 9.99 -4.90 25.19
CA ARG A 229 10.14 -6.22 25.80
C ARG A 229 10.78 -6.04 27.18
N ALA A 230 10.11 -6.52 28.22
CA ALA A 230 10.76 -6.72 29.51
C ALA A 230 11.75 -7.87 29.35
N ASP A 231 12.96 -7.71 29.88
CA ASP A 231 13.88 -8.82 30.02
C ASP A 231 13.38 -9.82 31.09
N ARG A 232 14.07 -10.95 31.22
CA ARG A 232 13.72 -11.99 32.22
C ARG A 232 13.82 -11.52 33.67
N GLU A 233 14.44 -10.39 33.94
CA GLU A 233 14.67 -9.82 35.28
C GLU A 233 13.69 -8.67 35.58
N GLY A 234 12.78 -8.35 34.66
CA GLY A 234 11.78 -7.29 34.83
C GLY A 234 12.36 -5.87 34.72
N VAL A 235 13.60 -5.74 34.31
CA VAL A 235 14.19 -4.45 33.97
C VAL A 235 13.60 -4.00 32.65
N TYR A 236 13.00 -2.82 32.68
CA TYR A 236 12.40 -2.19 31.54
C TYR A 236 13.53 -1.64 30.64
N GLU A 237 14.09 -2.49 29.81
CA GLU A 237 14.82 -1.97 28.65
C GLU A 237 13.77 -1.38 27.69
N PRO A 238 13.89 -0.09 27.32
CA PRO A 238 13.11 0.43 26.23
C PRO A 238 13.41 -0.50 25.06
N GLY A 239 12.39 -1.30 24.66
CA GLY A 239 12.55 -2.23 23.56
C GLY A 239 13.14 -1.42 22.44
N TYR A 240 14.28 -1.85 21.93
CA TYR A 240 14.73 -1.35 20.65
C TYR A 240 13.51 -1.48 19.74
N VAL A 241 12.82 -0.38 19.54
CA VAL A 241 12.18 -0.20 18.28
C VAL A 241 13.29 -0.61 17.34
N SER A 242 13.10 -1.68 16.58
CA SER A 242 13.87 -1.90 15.38
C SER A 242 13.41 -0.79 14.44
N CYS A 243 13.66 0.42 14.83
CA CYS A 243 13.93 1.49 13.93
C CYS A 243 15.13 0.93 13.19
N ALA A 244 14.93 0.53 11.94
CA ALA A 244 16.03 0.52 11.02
C ALA A 244 16.96 1.64 11.50
N GLY A 245 18.20 1.31 11.84
CA GLY A 245 19.13 2.34 12.27
C GLY A 245 19.08 3.43 11.23
N PRO A 246 19.45 4.68 11.53
CA PRO A 246 19.46 5.72 10.51
C PRO A 246 20.08 5.22 9.20
N ASP A 247 21.07 4.36 9.27
CA ASP A 247 21.69 3.72 8.11
C ASP A 247 20.78 2.71 7.40
N GLU A 248 19.98 1.92 8.12
CA GLU A 248 19.04 0.96 7.53
C GLU A 248 17.81 1.66 6.92
N SER A 249 17.36 2.77 7.50
CA SER A 249 16.28 3.56 6.91
C SER A 249 16.75 4.29 5.65
N VAL A 250 17.98 4.81 5.66
CA VAL A 250 18.61 5.41 4.47
C VAL A 250 18.80 4.34 3.39
N GLU A 251 19.28 3.15 3.75
CA GLU A 251 19.45 2.06 2.79
C GLU A 251 18.13 1.55 2.23
N ALA A 252 17.08 1.45 3.06
CA ALA A 252 15.75 1.08 2.60
C ALA A 252 15.14 2.14 1.65
N ASN A 253 15.31 3.42 1.96
CA ASN A 253 14.87 4.52 1.09
C ASN A 253 15.67 4.53 -0.22
N LEU A 254 16.99 4.35 -0.18
CA LEU A 254 17.82 4.25 -1.38
C LEU A 254 17.43 3.06 -2.25
N ARG A 255 17.10 1.91 -1.66
CA ARG A 255 16.60 0.74 -2.40
C ARG A 255 15.24 1.02 -3.04
N ALA A 256 14.34 1.70 -2.34
CA ALA A 256 13.04 2.09 -2.90
C ALA A 256 13.21 3.05 -4.07
N LEU A 257 14.04 4.09 -3.92
CA LEU A 257 14.37 5.03 -4.99
C LEU A 257 15.06 4.35 -6.17
N ALA A 258 15.96 3.39 -5.91
CA ALA A 258 16.62 2.62 -6.96
C ALA A 258 15.62 1.77 -7.77
N SER A 259 14.60 1.20 -7.11
CA SER A 259 13.54 0.46 -7.79
C SER A 259 12.71 1.39 -8.70
N GLU A 260 12.31 2.56 -8.19
CA GLU A 260 11.58 3.55 -8.98
C GLU A 260 12.38 4.08 -10.17
N VAL A 261 13.70 4.26 -10.00
CA VAL A 261 14.60 4.64 -11.10
C VAL A 261 14.64 3.56 -12.19
N ILE A 262 14.76 2.28 -11.81
CA ILE A 262 14.77 1.16 -12.75
C ILE A 262 13.45 1.13 -13.55
N ASP A 263 12.30 1.22 -12.86
CA ASP A 263 10.97 1.21 -13.48
C ASP A 263 10.77 2.40 -14.43
N ALA A 264 11.27 3.58 -14.05
CA ALA A 264 11.19 4.79 -14.89
C ALA A 264 12.11 4.70 -16.12
N VAL A 265 13.32 4.16 -15.97
CA VAL A 265 14.24 3.93 -17.10
C VAL A 265 13.65 2.90 -18.07
N GLU A 266 13.10 1.79 -17.56
CA GLU A 266 12.42 0.77 -18.36
C GLU A 266 11.26 1.37 -19.17
N ALA A 267 10.40 2.14 -18.53
CA ALA A 267 9.27 2.80 -19.19
C ALA A 267 9.73 3.72 -20.34
N ARG A 268 10.83 4.46 -20.17
CA ARG A 268 11.38 5.34 -21.19
C ARG A 268 12.05 4.57 -22.33
N MET A 269 12.76 3.48 -22.02
CA MET A 269 13.32 2.60 -23.04
C MET A 269 12.23 1.94 -23.89
N LEU A 270 11.13 1.53 -23.27
CA LEU A 270 9.94 1.02 -23.98
C LEU A 270 9.28 2.09 -24.87
N ALA A 271 9.37 3.36 -24.48
CA ALA A 271 8.92 4.49 -25.29
C ALA A 271 9.84 4.84 -26.47
N GLY A 272 11.03 4.21 -26.51
CA GLY A 272 12.01 4.37 -27.63
C GLY A 272 13.14 5.36 -27.32
N ASP A 273 13.31 5.78 -26.07
CA ASP A 273 14.42 6.65 -25.69
C ASP A 273 15.75 5.89 -25.73
N ASP A 274 16.83 6.62 -26.01
CA ASP A 274 18.18 6.08 -25.90
C ASP A 274 18.50 5.72 -24.43
N PRO A 275 18.99 4.49 -24.15
CA PRO A 275 19.22 4.00 -22.80
C PRO A 275 20.04 4.94 -21.92
N ARG A 276 21.13 5.50 -22.46
CA ARG A 276 22.00 6.43 -21.73
C ARG A 276 21.26 7.73 -21.39
N THR A 277 20.50 8.25 -22.33
CA THR A 277 19.72 9.46 -22.15
C THR A 277 18.62 9.24 -21.11
N ALA A 278 17.93 8.10 -21.17
CA ALA A 278 16.92 7.71 -20.18
C ALA A 278 17.48 7.65 -18.75
N VAL A 279 18.64 7.01 -18.57
CA VAL A 279 19.32 6.93 -17.26
C VAL A 279 19.72 8.30 -16.74
N VAL A 280 20.36 9.14 -17.56
CA VAL A 280 20.82 10.48 -17.14
C VAL A 280 19.66 11.36 -16.73
N GLU A 281 18.58 11.38 -17.52
CA GLU A 281 17.42 12.22 -17.23
C GLU A 281 16.64 11.73 -16.02
N VAL A 282 16.45 10.42 -15.87
CA VAL A 282 15.78 9.85 -14.69
C VAL A 282 16.59 10.10 -13.42
N LEU A 283 17.90 9.84 -13.42
CA LEU A 283 18.75 10.12 -12.27
C LEU A 283 18.80 11.62 -11.95
N GLY A 284 18.85 12.48 -12.97
CA GLY A 284 18.81 13.92 -12.78
C GLY A 284 17.48 14.41 -12.21
N LEU A 285 16.38 13.72 -12.51
CA LEU A 285 15.03 14.06 -12.02
C LEU A 285 14.80 13.57 -10.59
N VAL A 286 15.29 12.37 -10.26
CA VAL A 286 15.12 11.76 -8.93
C VAL A 286 16.09 12.33 -7.91
N PHE A 287 17.34 12.61 -8.31
CA PHE A 287 18.40 13.09 -7.42
C PHE A 287 18.93 14.49 -7.79
N GLY A 288 18.23 15.22 -8.66
CA GLY A 288 18.63 16.56 -9.06
C GLY A 288 18.41 17.61 -7.98
N VAL A 289 19.22 18.64 -7.98
CA VAL A 289 19.14 19.79 -7.06
C VAL A 289 17.78 20.45 -7.19
N GLY A 290 17.05 20.54 -6.07
CA GLY A 290 15.73 21.19 -6.01
C GLY A 290 14.54 20.22 -6.06
N THR A 291 14.75 18.90 -6.02
CA THR A 291 13.65 17.92 -5.95
C THR A 291 13.08 17.72 -4.54
N GLY A 292 13.65 18.38 -3.50
CA GLY A 292 13.24 18.21 -2.10
C GLY A 292 13.74 16.90 -1.47
N SER A 293 14.56 16.12 -2.19
CA SER A 293 15.24 14.94 -1.62
C SER A 293 16.31 15.31 -0.59
N GLU A 294 16.66 16.58 -0.52
CA GLU A 294 17.64 17.15 0.43
C GLU A 294 17.25 16.94 1.90
N ASP A 295 15.94 16.78 2.18
CA ASP A 295 15.41 16.59 3.54
C ASP A 295 15.11 15.13 3.90
N LEU A 296 15.26 14.18 2.97
CA LEU A 296 14.97 12.78 3.20
C LEU A 296 16.07 12.11 4.04
N GLY A 297 15.97 12.21 5.36
CA GLY A 297 16.74 11.42 6.32
C GLY A 297 17.96 12.09 6.93
N CYS A 298 18.12 13.41 6.79
CA CYS A 298 19.17 14.14 7.50
C CYS A 298 18.81 14.34 8.97
N ALA A 299 19.52 13.65 9.86
CA ALA A 299 19.58 14.06 11.28
C ALA A 299 20.16 15.49 11.36
N PRO A 300 19.72 16.32 12.34
CA PRO A 300 20.28 17.68 12.50
C PRO A 300 21.80 17.62 12.65
N GLY A 301 22.52 18.08 11.65
CA GLY A 301 23.99 18.12 11.63
C GLY A 301 24.69 17.18 10.62
N CYS A 302 23.96 16.36 9.86
CA CYS A 302 24.52 15.62 8.72
C CYS A 302 24.45 16.50 7.47
N ALA A 303 25.57 16.68 6.81
CA ALA A 303 25.61 17.36 5.52
C ALA A 303 24.92 16.49 4.43
N PRO A 304 24.11 17.09 3.56
CA PRO A 304 23.46 16.38 2.46
C PRO A 304 24.52 15.99 1.41
N ASP A 305 24.95 14.73 1.46
CA ASP A 305 26.06 14.25 0.61
C ASP A 305 25.55 13.46 -0.61
N THR A 306 24.24 13.16 -0.67
CA THR A 306 23.69 12.27 -1.71
C THR A 306 23.56 12.97 -3.06
N ASP A 307 23.05 14.19 -3.08
CA ASP A 307 22.83 14.96 -4.32
C ASP A 307 24.17 15.36 -4.96
N GLU A 308 25.15 15.71 -4.13
CA GLU A 308 26.50 16.02 -4.58
C GLU A 308 27.25 14.80 -5.12
N ARG A 309 26.98 13.61 -4.58
CA ARG A 309 27.50 12.34 -5.08
C ARG A 309 26.91 11.98 -6.43
N VAL A 310 25.59 12.10 -6.59
CA VAL A 310 24.92 11.81 -7.86
C VAL A 310 25.32 12.85 -8.91
N ALA A 311 25.38 14.13 -8.57
CA ALA A 311 25.85 15.17 -9.48
C ALA A 311 27.30 14.92 -9.95
N ARG A 312 28.20 14.51 -9.06
CA ARG A 312 29.57 14.10 -9.41
C ARG A 312 29.59 12.86 -10.31
N LEU A 313 28.74 11.88 -10.03
CA LEU A 313 28.63 10.66 -10.82
C LEU A 313 28.10 10.96 -12.24
N LEU A 314 27.11 11.84 -12.37
CA LEU A 314 26.60 12.27 -13.68
C LEU A 314 27.62 13.11 -14.47
N ALA A 315 28.54 13.79 -13.79
CA ALA A 315 29.61 14.58 -14.41
C ALA A 315 30.85 13.72 -14.83
N ASP A 316 30.98 12.50 -14.33
CA ASP A 316 32.07 11.57 -14.65
C ASP A 316 31.60 10.55 -15.71
N PRO A 317 32.11 10.62 -16.97
CA PRO A 317 31.68 9.74 -18.04
C PRO A 317 31.94 8.25 -17.77
N GLU A 318 33.06 7.90 -17.08
CA GLU A 318 33.38 6.51 -16.78
C GLU A 318 32.52 5.93 -15.67
N ALA A 319 32.18 6.76 -14.68
CA ALA A 319 31.26 6.35 -13.62
C ALA A 319 29.81 6.19 -14.17
N LEU A 320 29.41 7.11 -15.05
CA LEU A 320 28.11 7.04 -15.71
C LEU A 320 27.98 5.78 -16.59
N ASP A 321 29.02 5.44 -17.37
CA ASP A 321 29.01 4.24 -18.21
C ASP A 321 28.82 2.97 -17.37
N ARG A 322 29.47 2.88 -16.21
CA ARG A 322 29.24 1.75 -15.27
C ARG A 322 27.83 1.70 -14.71
N VAL A 323 27.25 2.85 -14.39
CA VAL A 323 25.87 2.90 -13.89
C VAL A 323 24.88 2.50 -14.98
N VAL A 324 25.09 2.99 -16.20
CA VAL A 324 24.29 2.62 -17.37
C VAL A 324 24.37 1.10 -17.62
N GLU A 325 25.54 0.51 -17.56
CA GLU A 325 25.74 -0.93 -17.74
C GLU A 325 25.02 -1.76 -16.67
N VAL A 326 25.10 -1.34 -15.41
CA VAL A 326 24.45 -2.03 -14.27
C VAL A 326 22.92 -1.89 -14.31
N LEU A 327 22.39 -0.74 -14.69
CA LEU A 327 20.94 -0.50 -14.75
C LEU A 327 20.29 -1.13 -15.98
N ILE A 328 20.96 -1.11 -17.11
CA ILE A 328 20.38 -1.59 -18.38
C ILE A 328 20.43 -3.12 -18.49
N GLY A 329 21.41 -3.79 -17.90
CA GLY A 329 21.52 -5.24 -17.95
C GLY A 329 20.23 -5.96 -17.53
N PRO A 330 19.72 -5.73 -16.32
CA PRO A 330 18.46 -6.32 -15.84
C PRO A 330 17.23 -5.90 -16.66
N VAL A 331 17.18 -4.66 -17.14
CA VAL A 331 16.08 -4.16 -17.98
C VAL A 331 16.03 -4.88 -19.32
N LEU A 332 17.16 -5.05 -19.99
CA LEU A 332 17.25 -5.79 -21.25
C LEU A 332 16.91 -7.27 -21.08
N GLU A 333 17.29 -7.89 -19.95
CA GLU A 333 16.93 -9.27 -19.63
C GLU A 333 15.43 -9.42 -19.42
N ALA A 334 14.79 -8.49 -18.70
CA ALA A 334 13.34 -8.46 -18.49
C ALA A 334 12.58 -8.28 -19.81
N MET A 335 13.00 -7.33 -20.66
CA MET A 335 12.40 -7.09 -21.98
C MET A 335 12.57 -8.28 -22.93
N ALA A 336 13.69 -9.01 -22.87
CA ALA A 336 13.93 -10.19 -23.70
C ALA A 336 13.03 -11.37 -23.28
N GLN A 337 12.70 -11.49 -21.99
CA GLN A 337 11.80 -12.51 -21.48
C GLN A 337 10.32 -12.23 -21.87
N ASP A 338 9.90 -10.98 -21.87
CA ASP A 338 8.54 -10.59 -22.31
C ASP A 338 8.35 -10.65 -23.83
N GLY A 339 9.41 -10.41 -24.61
CA GLY A 339 9.40 -10.49 -26.08
C GLY A 339 9.32 -11.92 -26.62
N GLY A 340 9.88 -12.89 -25.91
CA GLY A 340 9.90 -14.31 -26.32
C GLY A 340 8.53 -15.02 -26.22
N GLY A 341 7.56 -14.44 -25.54
CA GLY A 341 6.21 -15.01 -25.36
C GLY A 341 5.22 -14.67 -26.48
N ARG A 342 5.52 -13.73 -27.36
CA ARG A 342 4.61 -13.30 -28.45
C ARG A 342 4.78 -14.08 -29.74
N ASP A 343 5.96 -14.60 -30.01
CA ASP A 343 6.23 -15.37 -31.25
C ASP A 343 5.79 -16.86 -31.18
N ALA A 344 5.32 -17.34 -30.05
CA ALA A 344 4.90 -18.73 -29.86
C ALA A 344 3.38 -18.95 -30.09
N LEU A 345 2.60 -17.93 -30.44
CA LEU A 345 1.15 -18.02 -30.66
C LEU A 345 0.73 -17.75 -32.11
N GLU A 346 1.65 -17.52 -33.04
CA GLU A 346 1.37 -17.38 -34.48
C GLU A 346 2.06 -18.46 -35.35
N GLY A 347 2.22 -19.67 -34.82
CA GLY A 347 2.72 -20.82 -35.57
C GLY A 347 1.72 -21.96 -35.63
#